data_0d92f8d6cb76a7fecea04b658462de92
#
_entry.id   0d92f8d6cb76a7fecea04b658462de92
#
_cell.length_a   1.000
_cell.length_b   1.000
_cell.length_c   1.000
_cell.angle_alpha   90.00
_cell.angle_beta   90.00
_cell.angle_gamma   90.00
#
_symmetry.space_group_name_H-M   'P 1'
#
loop_
_entity.id
_entity.type
_entity.pdbx_description
1 polymer ?
#
loop_
_entity_poly.entity_id
_entity_poly.type
_entity_poly.pdbx_seq_one_letter_code
_entity_poly.pdbx_strand_id
1 'polypeptide(L)'
;MSETMVLQMSERLHRALALANEDAARRCHEYLGTEHLLIGITSTGEGVVEVVLGNLGLSSTAVRHRIDEVVKKGAQTAAMETRPRTTRYQRVLALAESEARSLGHPYLGTEHVLLGLLAEGQSIGCMILFEAGITEAAARDEILRVLGPMRPASNPNTV
;
A
#
# COMPACT_ATOMS: atom_id res chain seq x y z
N MET A 1 1.71 -7.41 31.08
CA MET A 1 1.23 -6.60 29.95
C MET A 1 2.31 -6.54 28.88
N SER A 2 2.01 -7.09 27.74
CA SER A 2 2.90 -6.92 26.59
C SER A 2 2.71 -5.52 26.04
N GLU A 3 3.74 -4.70 26.13
CA GLU A 3 3.75 -3.43 25.43
C GLU A 3 3.62 -3.74 23.94
N THR A 4 2.57 -3.21 23.31
CA THR A 4 2.43 -3.34 21.88
C THR A 4 3.51 -2.50 21.22
N MET A 5 4.50 -3.13 20.61
CA MET A 5 5.54 -2.40 19.90
C MET A 5 4.91 -1.57 18.79
N VAL A 6 5.21 -0.28 18.80
CA VAL A 6 4.83 0.59 17.69
C VAL A 6 5.70 0.22 16.49
N LEU A 7 5.06 -0.14 15.39
CA LEU A 7 5.78 -0.46 14.17
C LEU A 7 6.28 0.83 13.52
N GLN A 8 7.55 0.84 13.16
CA GLN A 8 8.11 1.95 12.42
C GLN A 8 7.78 1.79 10.94
N MET A 9 7.37 2.87 10.32
CA MET A 9 7.19 2.88 8.87
C MET A 9 8.54 2.79 8.18
N SER A 10 8.62 1.97 7.13
CA SER A 10 9.79 1.93 6.28
C SER A 10 9.96 3.25 5.52
N GLU A 11 11.19 3.54 5.10
CA GLU A 11 11.44 4.72 4.26
C GLU A 11 10.66 4.67 2.96
N ARG A 12 10.53 3.47 2.39
CA ARG A 12 9.75 3.27 1.17
C ARG A 12 8.27 3.58 1.39
N LEU A 13 7.71 3.22 2.55
CA LEU A 13 6.32 3.56 2.86
C LEU A 13 6.15 5.08 3.03
N HIS A 14 7.08 5.74 3.72
CA HIS A 14 7.05 7.21 3.80
C HIS A 14 7.03 7.84 2.40
N ARG A 15 7.86 7.35 1.52
CA ARG A 15 7.92 7.81 0.13
C ARG A 15 6.60 7.52 -0.61
N ALA A 16 6.03 6.34 -0.41
CA ALA A 16 4.76 5.97 -1.02
C ALA A 16 3.62 6.89 -0.58
N LEU A 17 3.57 7.25 0.71
CA LEU A 17 2.56 8.17 1.23
C LEU A 17 2.73 9.58 0.66
N ALA A 18 3.97 10.03 0.48
CA ALA A 18 4.23 11.31 -0.19
C ALA A 18 3.78 11.28 -1.64
N LEU A 19 4.05 10.19 -2.36
CA LEU A 19 3.61 10.01 -3.74
C LEU A 19 2.08 9.95 -3.84
N ALA A 20 1.42 9.35 -2.86
CA ALA A 20 -0.05 9.35 -2.79
C ALA A 20 -0.60 10.77 -2.68
N ASN A 21 0.03 11.59 -1.84
CA ASN A 21 -0.37 12.99 -1.69
C ASN A 21 -0.14 13.79 -2.99
N GLU A 22 0.99 13.56 -3.66
CA GLU A 22 1.26 14.18 -4.96
C GLU A 22 0.23 13.76 -6.02
N ASP A 23 -0.18 12.49 -6.02
CA ASP A 23 -1.20 12.01 -6.94
C ASP A 23 -2.54 12.68 -6.69
N ALA A 24 -2.94 12.84 -5.44
CA ALA A 24 -4.16 13.55 -5.07
C ALA A 24 -4.12 15.01 -5.56
N ALA A 25 -2.98 15.68 -5.39
CA ALA A 25 -2.80 17.05 -5.86
C ALA A 25 -2.93 17.13 -7.39
N ARG A 26 -2.30 16.23 -8.10
CA ARG A 26 -2.34 16.20 -9.57
C ARG A 26 -3.74 15.94 -10.09
N ARG A 27 -4.54 15.15 -9.37
CA ARG A 27 -5.94 14.85 -9.72
C ARG A 27 -6.91 15.91 -9.21
N CYS A 28 -6.42 16.95 -8.56
CA CYS A 28 -7.25 18.01 -7.97
C CYS A 28 -8.25 17.47 -6.96
N HIS A 29 -7.85 16.46 -6.18
CA HIS A 29 -8.67 15.89 -5.13
C HIS A 29 -8.36 16.58 -3.79
N GLU A 30 -9.40 16.88 -3.03
CA GLU A 30 -9.28 17.52 -1.72
C GLU A 30 -9.17 16.51 -0.57
N TYR A 31 -8.94 15.24 -0.90
CA TYR A 31 -8.88 14.13 0.05
C TYR A 31 -7.79 13.16 -0.35
N LEU A 32 -7.39 12.31 0.61
CA LEU A 32 -6.54 11.15 0.36
C LEU A 32 -7.40 9.90 0.45
N GLY A 33 -7.56 9.21 -0.66
CA GLY A 33 -8.31 7.98 -0.76
C GLY A 33 -7.43 6.79 -1.08
N THR A 34 -8.04 5.61 -1.16
CA THR A 34 -7.33 4.36 -1.44
C THR A 34 -6.74 4.31 -2.83
N GLU A 35 -7.33 5.01 -3.81
CA GLU A 35 -6.76 5.13 -5.17
C GLU A 35 -5.38 5.82 -5.14
N HIS A 36 -5.24 6.88 -4.35
CA HIS A 36 -3.96 7.59 -4.21
C HIS A 36 -2.94 6.70 -3.49
N LEU A 37 -3.39 5.96 -2.49
CA LEU A 37 -2.55 5.05 -1.75
C LEU A 37 -2.01 3.94 -2.65
N LEU A 38 -2.87 3.37 -3.50
CA LEU A 38 -2.46 2.35 -4.47
C LEU A 38 -1.42 2.89 -5.45
N ILE A 39 -1.63 4.11 -5.98
CA ILE A 39 -0.63 4.77 -6.83
C ILE A 39 0.69 4.92 -6.06
N GLY A 40 0.61 5.36 -4.81
CA GLY A 40 1.82 5.58 -4.00
C GLY A 40 2.65 4.31 -3.84
N ILE A 41 2.02 3.21 -3.41
CA ILE A 41 2.74 1.96 -3.16
C ILE A 41 3.24 1.27 -4.44
N THR A 42 2.71 1.64 -5.60
CA THR A 42 3.13 1.07 -6.90
C THR A 42 4.08 1.97 -7.66
N SER A 43 4.47 3.10 -7.09
CA SER A 43 5.28 4.12 -7.78
C SER A 43 6.60 4.43 -7.09
N THR A 44 7.05 3.59 -6.16
CA THR A 44 8.29 3.83 -5.41
C THR A 44 9.55 3.33 -6.12
N GLY A 45 9.42 2.71 -7.29
CA GLY A 45 10.51 2.10 -8.04
C GLY A 45 10.51 0.57 -7.88
N GLU A 46 11.67 -0.02 -7.68
CA GLU A 46 11.82 -1.48 -7.60
C GLU A 46 11.59 -2.02 -6.19
N GLY A 47 10.41 -1.76 -5.63
CA GLY A 47 10.04 -2.24 -4.30
C GLY A 47 9.35 -3.59 -4.33
N VAL A 48 9.07 -4.13 -3.14
CA VAL A 48 8.41 -5.43 -3.00
C VAL A 48 7.06 -5.43 -3.71
N VAL A 49 6.28 -4.37 -3.56
CA VAL A 49 4.94 -4.30 -4.18
C VAL A 49 5.03 -4.36 -5.70
N GLU A 50 5.92 -3.58 -6.30
CA GLU A 50 6.08 -3.57 -7.75
C GLU A 50 6.52 -4.94 -8.28
N VAL A 51 7.44 -5.61 -7.57
CA VAL A 51 7.90 -6.95 -7.92
C VAL A 51 6.77 -7.96 -7.76
N VAL A 52 6.06 -7.94 -6.64
CA VAL A 52 4.93 -8.86 -6.37
C VAL A 52 3.84 -8.71 -7.41
N LEU A 53 3.38 -7.50 -7.65
CA LEU A 53 2.32 -7.26 -8.63
C LEU A 53 2.77 -7.60 -10.04
N GLY A 54 4.01 -7.28 -10.39
CA GLY A 54 4.59 -7.64 -11.68
C GLY A 54 4.60 -9.15 -11.89
N ASN A 55 5.00 -9.91 -10.88
CA ASN A 55 4.98 -11.38 -10.92
C ASN A 55 3.56 -11.94 -11.05
N LEU A 56 2.57 -11.21 -10.54
CA LEU A 56 1.16 -11.58 -10.65
C LEU A 56 0.48 -10.98 -11.90
N GLY A 57 1.25 -10.34 -12.77
CA GLY A 57 0.77 -9.85 -14.07
C GLY A 57 0.24 -8.43 -14.08
N LEU A 58 0.46 -7.64 -13.02
CA LEU A 58 -0.04 -6.27 -12.93
C LEU A 58 1.12 -5.27 -12.82
N SER A 59 1.31 -4.46 -13.86
CA SER A 59 2.33 -3.41 -13.86
C SER A 59 1.81 -2.13 -13.20
N SER A 60 2.72 -1.29 -12.72
CA SER A 60 2.37 0.02 -12.18
C SER A 60 1.70 0.91 -13.22
N THR A 61 2.12 0.80 -14.49
CA THR A 61 1.48 1.52 -15.60
C THR A 61 0.03 1.09 -15.78
N ALA A 62 -0.26 -0.21 -15.68
CA ALA A 62 -1.62 -0.73 -15.78
C ALA A 62 -2.49 -0.26 -14.61
N VAL A 63 -1.93 -0.22 -13.40
CA VAL A 63 -2.63 0.32 -12.22
C VAL A 63 -3.02 1.78 -12.46
N ARG A 64 -2.07 2.59 -12.88
CA ARG A 64 -2.31 4.02 -13.16
C ARG A 64 -3.37 4.22 -14.23
N HIS A 65 -3.26 3.48 -15.31
CA HIS A 65 -4.22 3.55 -16.40
C HIS A 65 -5.64 3.19 -15.93
N ARG A 66 -5.76 2.14 -15.13
CA ARG A 66 -7.05 1.72 -14.60
C ARG A 66 -7.65 2.75 -13.65
N ILE A 67 -6.83 3.38 -12.82
CA ILE A 67 -7.30 4.45 -11.95
C ILE A 67 -7.77 5.63 -12.78
N ASP A 68 -7.04 6.01 -13.83
CA ASP A 68 -7.43 7.10 -14.72
C ASP A 68 -8.78 6.85 -15.39
N GLU A 69 -9.12 5.58 -15.68
CA GLU A 69 -10.41 5.22 -16.26
C GLU A 69 -11.58 5.35 -15.28
N VAL A 70 -11.38 5.04 -14.01
CA VAL A 70 -12.47 4.91 -13.04
C VAL A 70 -12.59 6.10 -12.09
N VAL A 71 -11.54 6.91 -11.95
CA VAL A 71 -11.50 8.03 -11.02
C VAL A 71 -11.51 9.34 -11.80
N LYS A 72 -12.50 10.17 -11.54
CA LYS A 72 -12.60 11.48 -12.20
C LYS A 72 -11.67 12.48 -11.55
N LYS A 73 -11.03 13.30 -12.37
CA LYS A 73 -10.27 14.44 -11.90
C LYS A 73 -11.22 15.44 -11.23
N GLY A 74 -10.78 16.03 -10.11
CA GLY A 74 -11.56 17.03 -9.41
C GLY A 74 -11.51 18.39 -10.10
N ALA A 75 -12.30 19.33 -9.57
CA ALA A 75 -12.23 20.71 -10.00
C ALA A 75 -10.90 21.31 -9.56
N GLN A 76 -10.42 22.33 -10.27
CA GLN A 76 -9.18 23.01 -9.94
C GLN A 76 -9.33 23.67 -8.57
N THR A 77 -8.52 23.23 -7.61
CA THR A 77 -8.56 23.73 -6.23
C THR A 77 -7.29 24.51 -5.91
N ALA A 78 -7.37 25.35 -4.86
CA ALA A 78 -6.18 25.98 -4.32
C ALA A 78 -5.20 24.94 -3.79
N ALA A 79 -3.90 25.25 -3.81
CA ALA A 79 -2.89 24.35 -3.27
C ALA A 79 -3.19 24.04 -1.80
N MET A 80 -3.22 22.76 -1.47
CA MET A 80 -3.45 22.28 -0.10
C MET A 80 -2.16 21.68 0.44
N GLU A 81 -1.75 22.10 1.62
CA GLU A 81 -0.58 21.50 2.28
C GLU A 81 -0.91 20.12 2.84
N THR A 82 -2.13 19.96 3.35
CA THR A 82 -2.61 18.69 3.91
C THR A 82 -3.98 18.37 3.36
N ARG A 83 -4.26 17.07 3.25
CA ARG A 83 -5.55 16.57 2.81
C ARG A 83 -6.12 15.63 3.84
N PRO A 84 -7.43 15.72 4.14
CA PRO A 84 -8.04 14.74 5.03
C PRO A 84 -7.98 13.34 4.40
N ARG A 85 -7.72 12.36 5.22
CA ARG A 85 -7.71 10.95 4.83
C ARG A 85 -9.13 10.41 4.91
N THR A 86 -9.56 9.68 3.89
CA THR A 86 -10.87 9.03 3.93
C THR A 86 -10.90 7.95 5.01
N THR A 87 -12.09 7.59 5.45
CA THR A 87 -12.28 6.51 6.42
C THR A 87 -11.68 5.20 5.90
N ARG A 88 -11.86 4.89 4.61
CA ARG A 88 -11.29 3.68 4.02
C ARG A 88 -9.77 3.72 3.96
N TYR A 89 -9.18 4.86 3.67
CA TYR A 89 -7.73 5.04 3.72
C TYR A 89 -7.20 4.71 5.12
N GLN A 90 -7.83 5.29 6.15
CA GLN A 90 -7.43 5.04 7.54
C GLN A 90 -7.59 3.57 7.92
N ARG A 91 -8.69 2.94 7.46
CA ARG A 91 -8.95 1.52 7.70
C ARG A 91 -7.89 0.64 7.04
N VAL A 92 -7.47 0.97 5.82
CA VAL A 92 -6.41 0.24 5.12
C VAL A 92 -5.10 0.29 5.91
N LEU A 93 -4.72 1.46 6.43
CA LEU A 93 -3.50 1.57 7.23
C LEU A 93 -3.59 0.77 8.54
N ALA A 94 -4.75 0.75 9.18
CA ALA A 94 -4.95 -0.07 10.37
C ALA A 94 -4.86 -1.57 10.05
N LEU A 95 -5.46 -1.99 8.95
CA LEU A 95 -5.36 -3.38 8.48
C LEU A 95 -3.93 -3.74 8.07
N ALA A 96 -3.22 -2.80 7.45
CA ALA A 96 -1.81 -2.99 7.09
C ALA A 96 -0.95 -3.26 8.34
N GLU A 97 -1.17 -2.51 9.39
CA GLU A 97 -0.48 -2.72 10.67
C GLU A 97 -0.79 -4.09 11.25
N SER A 98 -2.05 -4.49 11.21
CA SER A 98 -2.48 -5.82 11.64
C SER A 98 -1.80 -6.93 10.82
N GLU A 99 -1.70 -6.76 9.51
CA GLU A 99 -1.03 -7.71 8.62
C GLU A 99 0.47 -7.81 8.94
N ALA A 100 1.13 -6.68 9.16
CA ALA A 100 2.55 -6.68 9.53
C ALA A 100 2.79 -7.46 10.83
N ARG A 101 1.94 -7.24 11.83
CA ARG A 101 2.03 -7.96 13.11
C ARG A 101 1.77 -9.45 12.94
N SER A 102 0.75 -9.81 12.14
CA SER A 102 0.41 -11.20 11.85
C SER A 102 1.57 -11.94 11.17
N LEU A 103 2.32 -11.24 10.31
CA LEU A 103 3.49 -11.81 9.63
C LEU A 103 4.75 -11.81 10.51
N GLY A 104 4.69 -11.19 11.69
CA GLY A 104 5.84 -11.07 12.58
C GLY A 104 6.88 -10.08 12.08
N HIS A 105 6.51 -9.16 11.21
CA HIS A 105 7.43 -8.15 10.70
C HIS A 105 7.54 -7.00 11.71
N PRO A 106 8.76 -6.52 12.00
CA PRO A 106 8.95 -5.43 12.96
C PRO A 106 8.77 -4.04 12.38
N TYR A 107 8.29 -3.94 11.16
CA TYR A 107 8.12 -2.67 10.43
C TYR A 107 6.80 -2.67 9.69
N LEU A 108 6.35 -1.48 9.30
CA LEU A 108 5.21 -1.29 8.41
C LEU A 108 5.73 -0.84 7.05
N GLY A 109 5.53 -1.66 6.04
CA GLY A 109 6.02 -1.41 4.68
C GLY A 109 4.90 -1.34 3.65
N THR A 110 5.29 -1.06 2.40
CA THR A 110 4.35 -0.98 1.28
C THR A 110 3.63 -2.31 1.04
N GLU A 111 4.31 -3.45 1.27
CA GLU A 111 3.71 -4.77 1.14
C GLU A 111 2.56 -4.99 2.12
N HIS A 112 2.65 -4.44 3.31
CA HIS A 112 1.58 -4.52 4.30
C HIS A 112 0.38 -3.65 3.90
N VAL A 113 0.64 -2.50 3.28
CA VAL A 113 -0.42 -1.65 2.74
C VAL A 113 -1.15 -2.35 1.60
N LEU A 114 -0.44 -3.06 0.74
CA LEU A 114 -1.06 -3.88 -0.30
C LEU A 114 -2.02 -4.91 0.32
N LEU A 115 -1.58 -5.63 1.35
CA LEU A 115 -2.43 -6.60 2.04
C LEU A 115 -3.60 -5.91 2.74
N GLY A 116 -3.39 -4.72 3.30
CA GLY A 116 -4.45 -3.93 3.92
C GLY A 116 -5.52 -3.51 2.92
N LEU A 117 -5.13 -3.10 1.72
CA LEU A 117 -6.07 -2.79 0.63
C LEU A 117 -6.93 -4.00 0.28
N LEU A 118 -6.30 -5.16 0.14
CA LEU A 118 -7.01 -6.39 -0.21
C LEU A 118 -7.92 -6.86 0.92
N ALA A 119 -7.49 -6.71 2.17
CA ALA A 119 -8.27 -7.09 3.34
C ALA A 119 -9.49 -6.18 3.55
N GLU A 120 -9.36 -4.89 3.23
CA GLU A 120 -10.48 -3.94 3.35
C GLU A 120 -11.62 -4.33 2.42
N GLY A 121 -11.32 -4.73 1.19
CA GLY A 121 -12.24 -5.46 0.30
C GLY A 121 -13.27 -4.64 -0.47
N GLN A 122 -13.49 -3.36 -0.17
CA GLN A 122 -14.58 -2.58 -0.76
C GLN A 122 -14.17 -1.26 -1.37
N SER A 123 -12.92 -0.86 -1.21
CA SER A 123 -12.42 0.42 -1.71
C SER A 123 -12.14 0.36 -3.21
N ILE A 124 -12.01 1.53 -3.82
CA ILE A 124 -11.59 1.64 -5.24
C ILE A 124 -10.23 0.98 -5.44
N GLY A 125 -9.28 1.21 -4.54
CA GLY A 125 -7.98 0.58 -4.63
C GLY A 125 -8.06 -0.94 -4.62
N CYS A 126 -8.89 -1.50 -3.75
CA CYS A 126 -9.11 -2.95 -3.68
C CYS A 126 -9.81 -3.48 -4.94
N MET A 127 -10.82 -2.77 -5.42
CA MET A 127 -11.56 -3.19 -6.63
C MET A 127 -10.64 -3.29 -7.84
N ILE A 128 -9.73 -2.34 -8.01
CA ILE A 128 -8.77 -2.35 -9.11
C ILE A 128 -7.88 -3.59 -9.02
N LEU A 129 -7.41 -3.95 -7.84
CA LEU A 129 -6.62 -5.15 -7.63
C LEU A 129 -7.42 -6.42 -7.94
N PHE A 130 -8.65 -6.51 -7.45
CA PHE A 130 -9.52 -7.67 -7.69
C PHE A 130 -9.84 -7.83 -9.17
N GLU A 131 -10.14 -6.75 -9.89
CA GLU A 131 -10.40 -6.79 -11.32
C GLU A 131 -9.17 -7.29 -12.11
N ALA A 132 -7.98 -7.04 -11.61
CA ALA A 132 -6.74 -7.53 -12.20
C ALA A 132 -6.42 -8.98 -11.79
N GLY A 133 -7.29 -9.62 -11.01
CA GLY A 133 -7.11 -11.00 -10.57
C GLY A 133 -6.21 -11.16 -9.35
N ILE A 134 -5.89 -10.07 -8.66
CA ILE A 134 -5.05 -10.12 -7.46
C ILE A 134 -5.91 -10.43 -6.25
N THR A 135 -5.66 -11.56 -5.60
CA THR A 135 -6.34 -11.95 -4.37
C THR A 135 -5.42 -11.74 -3.17
N GLU A 136 -6.01 -11.65 -1.98
CA GLU A 136 -5.23 -11.53 -0.74
C GLU A 136 -4.28 -12.72 -0.56
N ALA A 137 -4.77 -13.93 -0.80
CA ALA A 137 -3.97 -15.14 -0.66
C ALA A 137 -2.78 -15.16 -1.64
N ALA A 138 -3.03 -14.83 -2.91
CA ALA A 138 -1.98 -14.80 -3.92
C ALA A 138 -0.93 -13.72 -3.61
N ALA A 139 -1.37 -12.55 -3.18
CA ALA A 139 -0.47 -11.45 -2.81
C ALA A 139 0.38 -11.82 -1.60
N ARG A 140 -0.24 -12.41 -0.58
CA ARG A 140 0.49 -12.83 0.63
C ARG A 140 1.55 -13.87 0.31
N ASP A 141 1.19 -14.91 -0.45
CA ASP A 141 2.12 -15.96 -0.84
C ASP A 141 3.29 -15.40 -1.65
N GLU A 142 2.99 -14.49 -2.57
CA GLU A 142 4.03 -13.88 -3.42
C GLU A 142 4.94 -12.94 -2.63
N ILE A 143 4.39 -12.18 -1.67
CA ILE A 143 5.18 -11.33 -0.77
C ILE A 143 6.17 -12.19 0.01
N LEU A 144 5.70 -13.28 0.61
CA LEU A 144 6.55 -14.17 1.40
C LEU A 144 7.62 -14.83 0.53
N ARG A 145 7.28 -15.17 -0.71
CA ARG A 145 8.24 -15.75 -1.66
C ARG A 145 9.33 -14.74 -2.03
N VAL A 146 8.96 -13.50 -2.28
CA VAL A 146 9.89 -12.43 -2.68
C VAL A 146 10.79 -12.02 -1.51
N LEU A 147 10.23 -11.92 -0.30
CA LEU A 147 11.00 -11.56 0.89
C LEU A 147 11.89 -12.70 1.39
N GLY A 148 11.62 -13.94 0.94
CA GLY A 148 12.31 -15.11 1.41
C GLY A 148 11.85 -15.57 2.78
N PRO A 149 12.47 -16.64 3.33
CA PRO A 149 12.06 -17.15 4.63
C PRO A 149 12.22 -16.07 5.70
N MET A 150 11.17 -15.93 6.52
CA MET A 150 11.20 -15.01 7.65
C MET A 150 12.35 -15.42 8.58
N ARG A 151 13.30 -14.53 8.71
CA ARG A 151 14.28 -14.68 9.77
C ARG A 151 13.59 -14.28 11.06
N PRO A 152 13.59 -15.15 12.09
CA PRO A 152 13.20 -14.71 13.41
C PRO A 152 14.00 -13.45 13.71
N ALA A 153 13.39 -12.49 14.42
CA ALA A 153 14.02 -11.23 14.80
C ALA A 153 15.48 -11.52 15.09
N SER A 154 16.38 -10.93 14.30
CA SER A 154 17.77 -11.27 14.32
C SER A 154 18.32 -11.09 15.73
N ASN A 155 18.55 -12.21 16.39
CA ASN A 155 19.43 -12.20 17.54
C ASN A 155 20.78 -11.71 17.00
N PRO A 156 21.30 -10.56 17.43
CA PRO A 156 22.59 -10.08 16.96
C PRO A 156 23.75 -11.02 17.27
N ASN A 157 23.48 -12.09 18.02
CA ASN A 157 24.43 -13.14 18.36
C ASN A 157 24.33 -14.38 17.47
N THR A 158 23.44 -14.42 16.50
CA THR A 158 23.43 -15.48 15.49
C THR A 158 24.09 -14.96 14.21
N VAL A 159 25.32 -15.34 14.08
CA VAL A 159 26.04 -15.13 12.84
C VAL A 159 25.58 -16.21 11.85
#